data_048398dde7e96275b7804fbebeb7cf10
#
_entry.id   048398dde7e96275b7804fbebeb7cf10
#
_cell.length_a   1.000
_cell.length_b   1.000
_cell.length_c   1.000
_cell.angle_alpha   90.00
_cell.angle_beta   90.00
_cell.angle_gamma   90.00
#
_symmetry.space_group_name_H-M   'P 1'
#
loop_
_entity.id
_entity.type
_entity.pdbx_description
1 polymer ?
#
loop_
_entity_poly.entity_id
_entity_poly.type
_entity_poly.pdbx_seq_one_letter_code
_entity_poly.pdbx_strand_id
1 'polypeptide(L)'
;SLERGKIDGDLDVWAQRLTVSVDRADFARCDLVVEAVFENMQVKIEALTDVEAHLREDAWLASNTSSLSIDEIATHLQRPERFCGLHYFNPVPASKLVEVVIGEQTGAELQALSTEWVRGLGKTPVVVKDAPGFASSRLGVAIALEAIRMVEEGVASPEDIDAAMVLGYKFPVGPLALTDIVGLDVRLGIAEYLESQLGERFAPPQLMRDMVARGELGRKSGKGFFDYR
;
A
#
# COMPACT_ATOMS: atom_id res chain seq x y z
N SER A 1 -18.67 -11.66 5.69
CA SER A 1 -19.24 -10.80 4.62
C SER A 1 -20.53 -11.39 4.04
N LEU A 2 -20.55 -12.65 3.62
CA LEU A 2 -21.78 -13.38 3.22
C LEU A 2 -22.78 -13.45 4.37
N GLU A 3 -22.33 -13.88 5.57
CA GLU A 3 -23.15 -13.94 6.80
C GLU A 3 -23.76 -12.59 7.20
N ARG A 4 -23.17 -11.48 6.77
CA ARG A 4 -23.66 -10.11 7.01
C ARG A 4 -24.45 -9.53 5.84
N GLY A 5 -24.77 -10.33 4.81
CA GLY A 5 -25.51 -9.88 3.61
C GLY A 5 -24.84 -8.75 2.81
N LYS A 6 -23.52 -8.61 2.93
CA LYS A 6 -22.75 -7.55 2.22
C LYS A 6 -22.31 -7.97 0.82
N ILE A 7 -22.35 -9.23 0.51
CA ILE A 7 -22.05 -9.80 -0.80
C ILE A 7 -22.98 -10.97 -1.05
N ASP A 8 -23.51 -11.05 -2.27
CA ASP A 8 -24.32 -12.16 -2.73
C ASP A 8 -23.42 -13.22 -3.38
N GLY A 9 -23.72 -14.49 -3.15
CA GLY A 9 -23.02 -15.59 -3.81
C GLY A 9 -22.96 -16.84 -2.95
N ASP A 10 -22.47 -17.92 -3.56
CA ASP A 10 -22.23 -19.19 -2.92
C ASP A 10 -20.75 -19.34 -2.57
N LEU A 11 -20.45 -19.55 -1.29
CA LEU A 11 -19.08 -19.70 -0.78
C LEU A 11 -18.37 -20.89 -1.42
N ASP A 12 -19.09 -22.01 -1.63
CA ASP A 12 -18.53 -23.22 -2.20
C ASP A 12 -18.14 -23.02 -3.69
N VAL A 13 -18.96 -22.27 -4.44
CA VAL A 13 -18.66 -21.88 -5.83
C VAL A 13 -17.42 -20.99 -5.88
N TRP A 14 -17.24 -20.10 -4.92
CA TRP A 14 -16.07 -19.24 -4.87
C TRP A 14 -14.82 -19.99 -4.41
N ALA A 15 -14.96 -20.86 -3.41
CA ALA A 15 -13.86 -21.70 -2.94
C ALA A 15 -13.27 -22.58 -4.04
N GLN A 16 -14.11 -23.09 -4.94
CA GLN A 16 -13.66 -23.90 -6.11
C GLN A 16 -12.78 -23.12 -7.09
N ARG A 17 -12.78 -21.78 -7.07
CA ARG A 17 -11.94 -20.94 -7.91
C ARG A 17 -10.58 -20.62 -7.27
N LEU A 18 -10.39 -21.01 -6.01
CA LEU A 18 -9.18 -20.75 -5.25
C LEU A 18 -8.42 -22.07 -5.08
N THR A 19 -7.19 -22.09 -5.57
CA THR A 19 -6.25 -23.17 -5.31
C THR A 19 -5.12 -22.63 -4.43
N VAL A 20 -4.85 -23.30 -3.31
CA VAL A 20 -3.73 -23.00 -2.43
C VAL A 20 -2.63 -24.01 -2.70
N SER A 21 -1.42 -23.53 -2.98
CA SER A 21 -0.26 -24.38 -3.29
C SER A 21 1.01 -23.76 -2.70
N VAL A 22 1.97 -24.64 -2.43
CA VAL A 22 3.36 -24.27 -2.11
C VAL A 22 4.32 -24.76 -3.20
N ASP A 23 3.79 -25.38 -4.26
CA ASP A 23 4.55 -25.88 -5.39
C ASP A 23 4.81 -24.74 -6.39
N ARG A 24 6.07 -24.42 -6.61
CA ARG A 24 6.49 -23.40 -7.58
C ARG A 24 6.12 -23.76 -9.04
N ALA A 25 5.97 -25.03 -9.36
CA ALA A 25 5.54 -25.45 -10.69
C ALA A 25 4.14 -24.93 -11.05
N ASP A 26 3.32 -24.60 -10.06
CA ASP A 26 1.99 -24.04 -10.31
C ASP A 26 2.03 -22.63 -10.91
N PHE A 27 3.11 -21.87 -10.74
CA PHE A 27 3.27 -20.57 -11.40
C PHE A 27 3.31 -20.68 -12.93
N ALA A 28 3.73 -21.82 -13.49
CA ALA A 28 3.72 -22.04 -14.95
C ALA A 28 2.33 -21.92 -15.58
N ARG A 29 1.25 -21.94 -14.80
CA ARG A 29 -0.15 -21.80 -15.27
C ARG A 29 -0.72 -20.40 -15.05
N CYS A 30 0.03 -19.50 -14.41
CA CYS A 30 -0.44 -18.16 -14.10
C CYS A 30 -0.22 -17.21 -15.30
N ASP A 31 -1.21 -16.37 -15.58
CA ASP A 31 -1.11 -15.27 -16.54
C ASP A 31 -0.54 -14.02 -15.89
N LEU A 32 -0.83 -13.84 -14.60
CA LEU A 32 -0.33 -12.75 -13.77
C LEU A 32 -0.02 -13.27 -12.37
N VAL A 33 1.14 -12.90 -11.82
CA VAL A 33 1.46 -13.10 -10.41
C VAL A 33 1.63 -11.75 -9.73
N VAL A 34 0.94 -11.56 -8.61
CA VAL A 34 1.07 -10.37 -7.75
C VAL A 34 1.77 -10.78 -6.46
N GLU A 35 2.97 -10.30 -6.26
CA GLU A 35 3.74 -10.52 -5.04
C GLU A 35 3.18 -9.65 -3.90
N ALA A 36 2.99 -10.26 -2.73
CA ALA A 36 2.53 -9.59 -1.51
C ALA A 36 3.22 -10.15 -0.25
N VAL A 37 4.53 -10.44 -0.36
CA VAL A 37 5.36 -10.87 0.78
C VAL A 37 5.72 -9.69 1.68
N PHE A 38 6.57 -9.91 2.69
CA PHE A 38 6.99 -8.85 3.61
C PHE A 38 7.56 -7.63 2.88
N GLU A 39 7.29 -6.42 3.42
CA GLU A 39 7.75 -5.14 2.88
C GLU A 39 9.25 -4.94 3.15
N ASN A 40 10.05 -5.73 2.45
CA ASN A 40 11.51 -5.72 2.50
C ASN A 40 12.05 -5.95 1.09
N MET A 41 12.94 -5.07 0.62
CA MET A 41 13.46 -5.08 -0.74
C MET A 41 14.07 -6.42 -1.11
N GLN A 42 14.98 -6.95 -0.30
CA GLN A 42 15.68 -8.20 -0.58
C GLN A 42 14.71 -9.39 -0.66
N VAL A 43 13.75 -9.46 0.26
CA VAL A 43 12.75 -10.54 0.29
C VAL A 43 11.87 -10.50 -0.97
N LYS A 44 11.50 -9.31 -1.43
CA LYS A 44 10.70 -9.15 -2.66
C LYS A 44 11.51 -9.51 -3.91
N ILE A 45 12.75 -9.08 -4.00
CA ILE A 45 13.66 -9.44 -5.10
C ILE A 45 13.82 -10.98 -5.19
N GLU A 46 14.12 -11.63 -4.06
CA GLU A 46 14.25 -13.09 -4.01
C GLU A 46 12.96 -13.81 -4.42
N ALA A 47 11.81 -13.36 -3.90
CA ALA A 47 10.51 -13.95 -4.24
C ALA A 47 10.17 -13.78 -5.73
N LEU A 48 10.35 -12.58 -6.28
CA LEU A 48 10.01 -12.27 -7.66
C LEU A 48 10.95 -12.94 -8.67
N THR A 49 12.24 -12.98 -8.39
CA THR A 49 13.21 -13.69 -9.26
C THR A 49 12.98 -15.20 -9.26
N ASP A 50 12.68 -15.78 -8.09
CA ASP A 50 12.32 -17.19 -7.98
C ASP A 50 11.02 -17.52 -8.76
N VAL A 51 9.98 -16.69 -8.61
CA VAL A 51 8.72 -16.84 -9.34
C VAL A 51 8.94 -16.69 -10.85
N GLU A 52 9.68 -15.68 -11.29
CA GLU A 52 9.93 -15.41 -12.72
C GLU A 52 10.55 -16.61 -13.42
N ALA A 53 11.44 -17.35 -12.75
CA ALA A 53 12.08 -18.55 -13.31
C ALA A 53 11.10 -19.69 -13.61
N HIS A 54 9.89 -19.66 -13.03
CA HIS A 54 8.86 -20.67 -13.20
C HIS A 54 7.70 -20.20 -14.08
N LEU A 55 7.65 -18.90 -14.41
CA LEU A 55 6.60 -18.33 -15.26
C LEU A 55 6.83 -18.58 -16.74
N ARG A 56 5.72 -18.68 -17.48
CA ARG A 56 5.75 -18.60 -18.94
C ARG A 56 6.34 -17.25 -19.38
N GLU A 57 6.93 -17.24 -20.58
CA GLU A 57 7.53 -16.03 -21.16
C GLU A 57 6.52 -14.88 -21.37
N ASP A 58 5.25 -15.23 -21.60
CA ASP A 58 4.17 -14.28 -21.85
C ASP A 58 3.41 -13.84 -20.59
N ALA A 59 3.73 -14.41 -19.41
CA ALA A 59 3.10 -14.05 -18.15
C ALA A 59 3.61 -12.70 -17.61
N TRP A 60 2.83 -12.10 -16.71
CA TRP A 60 3.08 -10.80 -16.10
C TRP A 60 3.41 -10.93 -14.63
N LEU A 61 4.24 -10.02 -14.14
CA LEU A 61 4.58 -9.87 -12.72
C LEU A 61 4.14 -8.51 -12.20
N ALA A 62 3.72 -8.50 -10.94
CA ALA A 62 3.47 -7.26 -10.21
C ALA A 62 3.88 -7.38 -8.76
N SER A 63 4.25 -6.27 -8.13
CA SER A 63 4.43 -6.18 -6.68
C SER A 63 3.35 -5.33 -6.04
N ASN A 64 2.83 -5.78 -4.89
CA ASN A 64 1.90 -5.01 -4.06
C ASN A 64 2.64 -4.16 -3.01
N THR A 65 3.88 -3.79 -3.26
CA THR A 65 4.61 -2.89 -2.37
C THR A 65 3.88 -1.57 -2.18
N SER A 66 4.01 -0.99 -0.99
CA SER A 66 3.41 0.33 -0.66
C SER A 66 4.37 1.49 -0.82
N SER A 67 5.69 1.23 -0.94
CA SER A 67 6.69 2.29 -0.90
C SER A 67 8.02 1.96 -1.58
N LEU A 68 8.34 0.67 -1.76
CA LEU A 68 9.62 0.26 -2.34
C LEU A 68 9.64 0.48 -3.85
N SER A 69 10.83 0.80 -4.38
CA SER A 69 11.00 1.11 -5.79
C SER A 69 10.73 -0.09 -6.69
N ILE A 70 9.83 0.09 -7.64
CA ILE A 70 9.55 -0.85 -8.73
C ILE A 70 10.75 -0.92 -9.68
N ASP A 71 11.40 0.20 -9.93
CA ASP A 71 12.59 0.28 -10.79
C ASP A 71 13.77 -0.52 -10.20
N GLU A 72 13.99 -0.41 -8.88
CA GLU A 72 15.04 -1.17 -8.21
C GLU A 72 14.77 -2.68 -8.31
N ILE A 73 13.54 -3.13 -8.03
CA ILE A 73 13.16 -4.54 -8.17
C ILE A 73 13.34 -5.01 -9.63
N ALA A 74 12.91 -4.19 -10.60
CA ALA A 74 13.00 -4.51 -12.02
C ALA A 74 14.42 -4.80 -12.50
N THR A 75 15.44 -4.16 -11.91
CA THR A 75 16.85 -4.41 -12.28
C THR A 75 17.33 -5.85 -12.02
N HIS A 76 16.61 -6.60 -11.20
CA HIS A 76 16.91 -7.99 -10.85
C HIS A 76 16.11 -9.01 -11.66
N LEU A 77 15.13 -8.57 -12.46
CA LEU A 77 14.29 -9.43 -13.28
C LEU A 77 14.88 -9.60 -14.68
N GLN A 78 14.57 -10.74 -15.31
CA GLN A 78 14.99 -11.04 -16.67
C GLN A 78 14.10 -10.35 -17.71
N ARG A 79 12.84 -10.09 -17.34
CA ARG A 79 11.79 -9.48 -18.20
C ARG A 79 11.17 -8.27 -17.52
N PRO A 80 11.96 -7.23 -17.23
CA PRO A 80 11.47 -6.05 -16.50
C PRO A 80 10.34 -5.31 -17.22
N GLU A 81 10.24 -5.44 -18.54
CA GLU A 81 9.14 -4.88 -19.33
C GLU A 81 7.78 -5.53 -19.01
N ARG A 82 7.79 -6.71 -18.37
CA ARG A 82 6.61 -7.44 -17.91
C ARG A 82 6.32 -7.28 -16.43
N PHE A 83 6.92 -6.28 -15.78
CA PHE A 83 6.79 -6.02 -14.36
C PHE A 83 6.27 -4.61 -14.08
N CYS A 84 5.35 -4.48 -13.11
CA CYS A 84 4.83 -3.20 -12.60
C CYS A 84 4.44 -3.30 -11.12
N GLY A 85 4.09 -2.17 -10.51
CA GLY A 85 3.44 -2.16 -9.21
C GLY A 85 1.92 -2.19 -9.33
N LEU A 86 1.26 -3.01 -8.52
CA LEU A 86 -0.19 -3.02 -8.31
C LEU A 86 -0.45 -2.85 -6.81
N HIS A 87 -0.46 -1.61 -6.35
CA HIS A 87 -0.61 -1.28 -4.94
C HIS A 87 -2.09 -1.26 -4.54
N TYR A 88 -2.52 -2.33 -3.87
CA TYR A 88 -3.86 -2.48 -3.33
C TYR A 88 -3.96 -1.93 -1.92
N PHE A 89 -5.12 -1.41 -1.57
CA PHE A 89 -5.40 -0.85 -0.24
C PHE A 89 -6.23 -1.80 0.60
N ASN A 90 -5.77 -2.04 1.82
CA ASN A 90 -6.48 -2.88 2.78
C ASN A 90 -7.67 -2.12 3.43
N PRO A 91 -8.85 -2.73 3.58
CA PRO A 91 -9.21 -4.07 3.12
C PRO A 91 -9.50 -4.10 1.60
N VAL A 92 -8.81 -4.98 0.88
CA VAL A 92 -8.86 -5.03 -0.59
C VAL A 92 -10.28 -5.10 -1.16
N PRO A 93 -11.22 -5.89 -0.62
CA PRO A 93 -12.58 -5.92 -1.16
C PRO A 93 -13.36 -4.61 -1.03
N ALA A 94 -13.04 -3.78 -0.03
CA ALA A 94 -13.77 -2.53 0.25
C ALA A 94 -13.14 -1.32 -0.44
N SER A 95 -11.84 -1.31 -0.61
CA SER A 95 -11.12 -0.22 -1.27
C SER A 95 -11.42 -0.20 -2.77
N LYS A 96 -11.72 0.98 -3.29
CA LYS A 96 -11.94 1.20 -4.72
C LYS A 96 -10.68 1.61 -5.48
N LEU A 97 -9.60 1.92 -4.77
CA LEU A 97 -8.36 2.41 -5.35
C LEU A 97 -7.37 1.26 -5.58
N VAL A 98 -6.68 1.29 -6.71
CA VAL A 98 -5.41 0.60 -6.95
C VAL A 98 -4.46 1.58 -7.62
N GLU A 99 -3.28 1.81 -7.05
CA GLU A 99 -2.23 2.52 -7.76
C GLU A 99 -1.51 1.54 -8.70
N VAL A 100 -1.49 1.90 -9.97
CA VAL A 100 -0.72 1.20 -11.01
C VAL A 100 0.60 1.94 -11.15
N VAL A 101 1.65 1.35 -10.60
CA VAL A 101 2.98 1.98 -10.54
C VAL A 101 3.81 1.54 -11.72
N ILE A 102 4.20 2.50 -12.55
CA ILE A 102 4.93 2.28 -13.79
C ILE A 102 6.38 2.67 -13.58
N GLY A 103 7.26 1.67 -13.65
CA GLY A 103 8.69 1.85 -13.66
C GLY A 103 9.22 2.24 -15.04
N GLU A 104 10.49 2.65 -15.09
CA GLU A 104 11.17 3.07 -16.33
C GLU A 104 11.23 1.94 -17.38
N GLN A 105 11.33 0.70 -16.93
CA GLN A 105 11.42 -0.48 -17.77
C GLN A 105 10.06 -1.14 -18.05
N THR A 106 8.99 -0.72 -17.36
CA THR A 106 7.63 -1.28 -17.55
C THR A 106 7.14 -1.05 -18.99
N GLY A 107 6.80 -2.12 -19.70
CA GLY A 107 6.32 -2.05 -21.08
C GLY A 107 4.96 -1.35 -21.23
N ALA A 108 4.78 -0.64 -22.34
CA ALA A 108 3.54 0.08 -22.63
C ALA A 108 2.31 -0.82 -22.69
N GLU A 109 2.48 -2.08 -23.14
CA GLU A 109 1.42 -3.09 -23.15
C GLU A 109 0.94 -3.39 -21.73
N LEU A 110 1.87 -3.62 -20.79
CA LEU A 110 1.53 -3.90 -19.39
C LEU A 110 0.85 -2.70 -18.73
N GLN A 111 1.29 -1.49 -19.03
CA GLN A 111 0.63 -0.28 -18.53
C GLN A 111 -0.84 -0.21 -18.95
N ALA A 112 -1.16 -0.52 -20.20
CA ALA A 112 -2.53 -0.55 -20.68
C ALA A 112 -3.35 -1.67 -20.01
N LEU A 113 -2.82 -2.90 -20.04
CA LEU A 113 -3.47 -4.09 -19.49
C LEU A 113 -3.73 -3.97 -17.98
N SER A 114 -2.75 -3.52 -17.21
CA SER A 114 -2.90 -3.37 -15.74
C SER A 114 -4.02 -2.41 -15.39
N THR A 115 -4.18 -1.33 -16.17
CA THR A 115 -5.29 -0.39 -16.02
C THR A 115 -6.65 -1.03 -16.31
N GLU A 116 -6.72 -1.87 -17.35
CA GLU A 116 -7.93 -2.61 -17.69
C GLU A 116 -8.27 -3.68 -16.63
N TRP A 117 -7.29 -4.41 -16.12
CA TRP A 117 -7.51 -5.38 -15.04
C TRP A 117 -8.10 -4.73 -13.80
N VAL A 118 -7.55 -3.58 -13.39
CA VAL A 118 -8.06 -2.84 -12.23
C VAL A 118 -9.50 -2.41 -12.45
N ARG A 119 -9.86 -1.92 -13.64
CA ARG A 119 -11.24 -1.57 -13.99
C ARG A 119 -12.16 -2.80 -14.00
N GLY A 120 -11.66 -3.92 -14.54
CA GLY A 120 -12.37 -5.21 -14.55
C GLY A 120 -12.70 -5.75 -13.16
N LEU A 121 -11.89 -5.38 -12.14
CA LEU A 121 -12.17 -5.67 -10.73
C LEU A 121 -13.17 -4.69 -10.10
N GLY A 122 -13.76 -3.75 -10.85
CA GLY A 122 -14.66 -2.72 -10.35
C GLY A 122 -13.95 -1.65 -9.50
N LYS A 123 -12.62 -1.49 -9.69
CA LYS A 123 -11.79 -0.52 -8.98
C LYS A 123 -11.34 0.62 -9.90
N THR A 124 -10.88 1.69 -9.29
CA THR A 124 -10.35 2.86 -10.00
C THR A 124 -8.81 2.76 -10.07
N PRO A 125 -8.22 2.65 -11.26
CA PRO A 125 -6.77 2.72 -11.41
C PRO A 125 -6.30 4.17 -11.29
N VAL A 126 -5.26 4.38 -10.50
CA VAL A 126 -4.48 5.63 -10.47
C VAL A 126 -3.09 5.30 -10.97
N VAL A 127 -2.78 5.74 -12.18
CA VAL A 127 -1.48 5.47 -12.81
C VAL A 127 -0.46 6.49 -12.29
N VAL A 128 0.63 6.00 -11.75
CA VAL A 128 1.73 6.79 -11.20
C VAL A 128 3.06 6.28 -11.72
N LYS A 129 4.04 7.16 -11.85
CA LYS A 129 5.43 6.76 -12.05
C LYS A 129 6.00 6.23 -10.75
N ASP A 130 6.98 5.32 -10.87
CA ASP A 130 7.74 4.88 -9.70
C ASP A 130 8.42 6.09 -9.05
N ALA A 131 8.06 6.32 -7.80
CA ALA A 131 8.62 7.38 -6.96
C ALA A 131 8.38 7.02 -5.49
N PRO A 132 9.24 7.45 -4.56
CA PRO A 132 9.10 7.11 -3.16
C PRO A 132 7.72 7.44 -2.59
N GLY A 133 7.00 6.40 -2.13
CA GLY A 133 5.65 6.49 -1.56
C GLY A 133 4.54 6.72 -2.59
N PHE A 134 4.85 6.60 -3.89
CA PHE A 134 3.91 6.79 -5.00
C PHE A 134 3.09 8.09 -4.86
N ALA A 135 1.79 8.08 -5.06
CA ALA A 135 0.96 9.26 -4.82
C ALA A 135 0.30 9.22 -3.44
N SER A 136 -0.34 8.11 -3.08
CA SER A 136 -1.19 8.04 -1.88
C SER A 136 -0.38 7.99 -0.59
N SER A 137 0.66 7.15 -0.50
CA SER A 137 1.49 7.06 0.71
C SER A 137 2.26 8.36 0.94
N ARG A 138 2.81 8.95 -0.13
CA ARG A 138 3.54 10.21 -0.05
C ARG A 138 2.66 11.37 0.44
N LEU A 139 1.48 11.54 -0.15
CA LEU A 139 0.53 12.59 0.28
C LEU A 139 -0.05 12.31 1.67
N GLY A 140 -0.44 11.06 1.91
CA GLY A 140 -1.01 10.67 3.20
C GLY A 140 -0.02 10.83 4.36
N VAL A 141 1.27 10.54 4.15
CA VAL A 141 2.31 10.76 5.15
C VAL A 141 2.59 12.26 5.32
N ALA A 142 2.71 13.04 4.23
CA ALA A 142 2.96 14.47 4.33
C ALA A 142 1.89 15.20 5.18
N ILE A 143 0.61 14.90 4.93
CA ILE A 143 -0.51 15.47 5.68
C ILE A 143 -0.49 14.99 7.15
N ALA A 144 -0.20 13.71 7.38
CA ALA A 144 -0.14 13.17 8.74
C ALA A 144 1.00 13.78 9.55
N LEU A 145 2.20 13.91 8.97
CA LEU A 145 3.35 14.49 9.65
C LEU A 145 3.08 15.95 10.05
N GLU A 146 2.45 16.73 9.17
CA GLU A 146 2.09 18.10 9.48
C GLU A 146 1.03 18.19 10.60
N ALA A 147 0.00 17.35 10.54
CA ALA A 147 -0.99 17.27 11.62
C ALA A 147 -0.37 16.88 12.96
N ILE A 148 0.62 15.97 12.96
CA ILE A 148 1.33 15.57 14.18
C ILE A 148 2.21 16.71 14.71
N ARG A 149 2.89 17.48 13.83
CA ARG A 149 3.64 18.69 14.24
C ARG A 149 2.73 19.71 14.89
N MET A 150 1.53 19.94 14.35
CA MET A 150 0.56 20.86 14.97
C MET A 150 0.18 20.44 16.38
N VAL A 151 0.06 19.14 16.67
CA VAL A 151 -0.16 18.63 18.02
C VAL A 151 1.08 18.88 18.90
N GLU A 152 2.27 18.54 18.39
CA GLU A 152 3.54 18.72 19.12
C GLU A 152 3.81 20.19 19.48
N GLU A 153 3.50 21.10 18.58
CA GLU A 153 3.64 22.56 18.76
C GLU A 153 2.51 23.18 19.60
N GLY A 154 1.47 22.41 19.94
CA GLY A 154 0.33 22.90 20.71
C GLY A 154 -0.58 23.87 19.96
N VAL A 155 -0.62 23.76 18.62
CA VAL A 155 -1.47 24.61 17.76
C VAL A 155 -2.95 24.36 18.04
N ALA A 156 -3.37 23.08 18.13
CA ALA A 156 -4.73 22.68 18.45
C ALA A 156 -4.76 21.25 19.02
N SER A 157 -5.92 20.85 19.54
CA SER A 157 -6.16 19.47 19.97
C SER A 157 -6.23 18.51 18.76
N PRO A 158 -5.95 17.21 18.94
CA PRO A 158 -6.16 16.22 17.87
C PRO A 158 -7.55 16.26 17.26
N GLU A 159 -8.58 16.47 18.10
CA GLU A 159 -9.98 16.57 17.68
C GLU A 159 -10.23 17.77 16.75
N ASP A 160 -9.67 18.93 17.11
CA ASP A 160 -9.85 20.16 16.34
C ASP A 160 -9.08 20.11 15.02
N ILE A 161 -7.88 19.54 15.00
CA ILE A 161 -7.09 19.35 13.77
C ILE A 161 -7.85 18.44 12.80
N ASP A 162 -8.35 17.31 13.28
CA ASP A 162 -9.14 16.39 12.45
C ASP A 162 -10.45 17.02 11.98
N ALA A 163 -11.15 17.76 12.87
CA ALA A 163 -12.37 18.48 12.51
C ALA A 163 -12.13 19.53 11.41
N ALA A 164 -11.00 20.24 11.46
CA ALA A 164 -10.63 21.22 10.43
C ALA A 164 -10.54 20.58 9.04
N MET A 165 -9.93 19.39 8.93
CA MET A 165 -9.81 18.68 7.67
C MET A 165 -11.12 18.03 7.21
N VAL A 166 -11.89 17.44 8.13
CA VAL A 166 -13.17 16.82 7.83
C VAL A 166 -14.20 17.87 7.39
N LEU A 167 -14.34 18.97 8.13
CA LEU A 167 -15.36 19.97 7.88
C LEU A 167 -14.93 20.99 6.83
N GLY A 168 -13.66 21.42 6.86
CA GLY A 168 -13.12 22.42 5.95
C GLY A 168 -12.81 21.86 4.55
N TYR A 169 -12.17 20.71 4.48
CA TYR A 169 -11.72 20.11 3.21
C TYR A 169 -12.50 18.87 2.79
N LYS A 170 -13.52 18.47 3.54
CA LYS A 170 -14.39 17.32 3.25
C LYS A 170 -13.65 15.98 3.23
N PHE A 171 -12.62 15.85 4.03
CA PHE A 171 -11.98 14.55 4.21
C PHE A 171 -12.95 13.58 4.89
N PRO A 172 -13.01 12.31 4.46
CA PRO A 172 -13.89 11.33 5.08
C PRO A 172 -13.47 10.96 6.52
N VAL A 173 -12.18 11.15 6.82
CA VAL A 173 -11.55 10.90 8.13
C VAL A 173 -10.43 11.91 8.31
N GLY A 174 -10.28 12.44 9.51
CA GLY A 174 -9.18 13.36 9.81
C GLY A 174 -7.80 12.66 9.77
N PRO A 175 -6.71 13.42 9.57
CA PRO A 175 -5.38 12.87 9.36
C PRO A 175 -4.82 12.10 10.58
N LEU A 176 -5.16 12.51 11.80
CA LEU A 176 -4.71 11.84 13.01
C LEU A 176 -5.50 10.57 13.28
N ALA A 177 -6.83 10.58 13.11
CA ALA A 177 -7.66 9.36 13.18
C ALA A 177 -7.29 8.37 12.08
N LEU A 178 -6.95 8.84 10.87
CA LEU A 178 -6.46 7.98 9.80
C LEU A 178 -5.10 7.38 10.15
N THR A 179 -4.24 8.13 10.83
CA THR A 179 -2.95 7.62 11.32
C THR A 179 -3.16 6.52 12.35
N ASP A 180 -4.10 6.67 13.26
CA ASP A 180 -4.47 5.63 14.23
C ASP A 180 -5.07 4.37 13.58
N ILE A 181 -5.80 4.53 12.47
CA ILE A 181 -6.33 3.40 11.69
C ILE A 181 -5.20 2.61 11.00
N VAL A 182 -4.26 3.32 10.37
CA VAL A 182 -3.13 2.71 9.67
C VAL A 182 -2.14 2.09 10.66
N GLY A 183 -1.90 2.75 11.76
CA GLY A 183 -0.92 2.45 12.78
C GLY A 183 0.30 3.37 12.72
N LEU A 184 0.65 3.95 13.88
CA LEU A 184 1.76 4.91 13.99
C LEU A 184 3.10 4.29 13.62
N ASP A 185 3.34 3.04 13.98
CA ASP A 185 4.57 2.32 13.63
C ASP A 185 4.72 2.12 12.11
N VAL A 186 3.63 1.78 11.42
CA VAL A 186 3.61 1.68 9.95
C VAL A 186 3.89 3.04 9.32
N ARG A 187 3.22 4.09 9.81
CA ARG A 187 3.43 5.46 9.34
C ARG A 187 4.85 5.94 9.59
N LEU A 188 5.41 5.63 10.77
CA LEU A 188 6.79 5.97 11.12
C LEU A 188 7.77 5.33 10.13
N GLY A 189 7.66 4.04 9.88
CA GLY A 189 8.53 3.35 8.92
C GLY A 189 8.45 3.95 7.51
N ILE A 190 7.24 4.29 7.03
CA ILE A 190 7.07 4.93 5.73
C ILE A 190 7.70 6.34 5.74
N ALA A 191 7.51 7.12 6.81
CA ALA A 191 8.07 8.46 6.93
C ALA A 191 9.60 8.44 6.94
N GLU A 192 10.23 7.52 7.67
CA GLU A 192 11.69 7.34 7.69
C GLU A 192 12.24 6.94 6.31
N TYR A 193 11.54 6.04 5.61
CA TYR A 193 11.89 5.72 4.23
C TYR A 193 11.78 6.97 3.33
N LEU A 194 10.68 7.71 3.40
CA LEU A 194 10.50 8.93 2.60
C LEU A 194 11.52 10.01 2.96
N GLU A 195 11.89 10.15 4.23
CA GLU A 195 12.96 11.05 4.67
C GLU A 195 14.29 10.69 4.02
N SER A 196 14.66 9.40 4.01
CA SER A 196 15.90 8.92 3.38
C SER A 196 15.96 9.20 1.88
N GLN A 197 14.81 9.21 1.19
CA GLN A 197 14.70 9.40 -0.26
C GLN A 197 14.44 10.85 -0.69
N LEU A 198 13.67 11.60 0.10
CA LEU A 198 13.14 12.91 -0.28
C LEU A 198 13.58 14.05 0.67
N GLY A 199 14.34 13.70 1.70
CA GLY A 199 14.94 14.65 2.63
C GLY A 199 14.02 15.05 3.78
N GLU A 200 14.53 16.00 4.57
CA GLU A 200 14.03 16.44 5.88
C GLU A 200 12.54 16.80 5.94
N ARG A 201 11.94 17.20 4.82
CA ARG A 201 10.48 17.49 4.75
C ARG A 201 9.59 16.31 5.18
N PHE A 202 10.13 15.08 5.18
CA PHE A 202 9.46 13.88 5.65
C PHE A 202 9.98 13.38 6.99
N ALA A 203 10.86 14.15 7.67
CA ALA A 203 11.36 13.78 8.99
C ALA A 203 10.20 13.60 9.99
N PRO A 204 10.09 12.41 10.62
CA PRO A 204 9.04 12.17 11.61
C PRO A 204 9.20 13.09 12.83
N PRO A 205 8.11 13.76 13.29
CA PRO A 205 8.11 14.53 14.52
C PRO A 205 8.51 13.67 15.73
N GLN A 206 9.12 14.28 16.75
CA GLN A 206 9.55 13.56 17.95
C GLN A 206 8.36 12.94 18.68
N LEU A 207 7.23 13.64 18.74
CA LEU A 207 5.98 13.12 19.31
C LEU A 207 5.59 11.75 18.70
N MET A 208 5.71 11.59 17.38
CA MET A 208 5.39 10.33 16.71
C MET A 208 6.32 9.20 17.15
N ARG A 209 7.62 9.46 17.23
CA ARG A 209 8.62 8.50 17.71
C ARG A 209 8.35 8.10 19.17
N ASP A 210 8.03 9.05 20.02
CA ASP A 210 7.74 8.84 21.43
C ASP A 210 6.46 8.01 21.63
N MET A 211 5.42 8.26 20.84
CA MET A 211 4.18 7.48 20.88
C MET A 211 4.43 6.03 20.48
N VAL A 212 5.18 5.81 19.39
CA VAL A 212 5.56 4.45 18.97
C VAL A 212 6.38 3.75 20.04
N ALA A 213 7.35 4.42 20.65
CA ALA A 213 8.17 3.87 21.74
C ALA A 213 7.35 3.48 22.99
N ARG A 214 6.24 4.20 23.25
CA ARG A 214 5.30 3.86 24.34
C ARG A 214 4.27 2.79 23.96
N GLY A 215 4.28 2.29 22.73
CA GLY A 215 3.29 1.31 22.24
C GLY A 215 1.91 1.91 21.95
N GLU A 216 1.80 3.24 21.82
CA GLU A 216 0.60 3.95 21.43
C GLU A 216 0.46 3.95 19.90
N LEU A 217 0.06 2.78 19.34
CA LEU A 217 0.12 2.51 17.90
C LEU A 217 -1.22 2.76 17.17
N GLY A 218 -2.18 3.38 17.84
CA GLY A 218 -3.52 3.63 17.31
C GLY A 218 -4.51 2.51 17.65
N ARG A 219 -5.47 2.27 16.75
CA ARG A 219 -6.57 1.30 16.99
C ARG A 219 -6.10 -0.10 17.37
N LYS A 220 -5.03 -0.57 16.77
CA LYS A 220 -4.52 -1.94 17.03
C LYS A 220 -3.97 -2.14 18.44
N SER A 221 -3.55 -1.07 19.10
CA SER A 221 -3.09 -1.10 20.50
C SER A 221 -4.14 -0.55 21.49
N GLY A 222 -5.30 -0.10 20.99
CA GLY A 222 -6.36 0.52 21.78
C GLY A 222 -6.09 1.98 22.15
N LYS A 223 -4.96 2.55 21.76
CA LYS A 223 -4.59 3.94 22.01
C LYS A 223 -3.65 4.48 20.93
N GLY A 224 -3.88 5.71 20.51
CA GLY A 224 -3.05 6.51 19.61
C GLY A 224 -3.26 7.98 19.95
N PHE A 225 -3.55 8.81 18.95
CA PHE A 225 -4.01 10.19 19.17
C PHE A 225 -5.38 10.21 19.86
N PHE A 226 -6.16 9.14 19.66
CA PHE A 226 -7.47 8.91 20.27
C PHE A 226 -7.45 7.65 21.13
N ASP A 227 -8.43 7.55 22.06
CA ASP A 227 -8.66 6.34 22.87
C ASP A 227 -9.70 5.44 22.19
N TYR A 228 -9.38 4.15 22.07
CA TYR A 228 -10.21 3.13 21.41
C TYR A 228 -10.56 1.96 22.35
N ARG A 229 -10.30 2.12 23.66
CA ARG A 229 -10.59 1.13 24.71
C ARG A 229 -12.04 1.17 25.20
#